data_668c09fdb3e9e760bc40a114d0b9a116
#
_entry.id   668c09fdb3e9e760bc40a114d0b9a116
#
_cell.length_a   1.000
_cell.length_b   1.000
_cell.length_c   1.000
_cell.angle_alpha   90.00
_cell.angle_beta   90.00
_cell.angle_gamma   90.00
#
_symmetry.space_group_name_H-M   'P 1'
#
loop_
_entity.id
_entity.type
_entity.pdbx_description
1 polymer ?
#
loop_
_entity_poly.entity_id
_entity_poly.type
_entity_poly.pdbx_seq_one_letter_code
_entity_poly.pdbx_strand_id
1 'polypeptide(L)'
;MDLTVIIPNYNGKHFLGECFQSLKNQNCQFEVIIIDNASRDGSADYIRKNHPEFKLIENTENLGFPAAVNQGIKASNAEYIFLLNNDVCLEAETISNLLKCIKTDENIYAVSSKMIQYHDRTKMDDAGDEYTILGWTKRVGYGKSPEKYTVEREIFSACAAASLYRRSILDKIGYLDENFFAYLEDVDLSYRARIHGYKCRYCPEAVVYHVGSQTSGSKYNEFKTRLSARNNVYVPYKNMPWPQLLLNIVFLCTGYFIKYIFFWRKGYGEIYLAGLKEGFNSRKEIDKVAYNPKNLRNYLSIQWILIRNTLKFLFY
;
A
#
# COMPACT_ATOMS: atom_id res chain seq x y z
N MET A 1 -20.34 3.77 13.81
CA MET A 1 -18.94 3.61 14.30
C MET A 1 -18.04 4.51 13.46
N ASP A 2 -17.03 5.11 14.09
CA ASP A 2 -16.18 6.08 13.40
C ASP A 2 -15.04 5.41 12.60
N LEU A 3 -14.85 4.10 12.80
CA LEU A 3 -13.77 3.30 12.21
C LEU A 3 -14.32 1.99 11.65
N THR A 4 -13.87 1.65 10.44
CA THR A 4 -14.04 0.32 9.83
C THR A 4 -12.67 -0.26 9.49
N VAL A 5 -12.42 -1.49 9.92
CA VAL A 5 -11.28 -2.33 9.49
C VAL A 5 -11.70 -3.11 8.25
N ILE A 6 -10.94 -2.98 7.17
CA ILE A 6 -11.19 -3.69 5.90
C ILE A 6 -10.08 -4.70 5.69
N ILE A 7 -10.46 -5.99 5.54
CA ILE A 7 -9.53 -7.10 5.38
C ILE A 7 -9.80 -7.80 4.05
N PRO A 8 -9.01 -7.53 3.00
CA PRO A 8 -9.06 -8.36 1.79
C PRO A 8 -8.43 -9.73 2.08
N ASN A 9 -9.12 -10.80 1.69
CA ASN A 9 -8.66 -12.17 1.88
C ASN A 9 -8.67 -12.93 0.55
N TYR A 10 -7.57 -13.63 0.28
CA TYR A 10 -7.47 -14.59 -0.83
C TYR A 10 -6.58 -15.76 -0.43
N ASN A 11 -7.19 -16.95 -0.22
CA ASN A 11 -6.51 -18.18 0.20
C ASN A 11 -5.62 -17.98 1.45
N GLY A 12 -6.11 -17.21 2.43
CA GLY A 12 -5.36 -16.83 3.63
C GLY A 12 -5.88 -17.45 4.93
N LYS A 13 -6.67 -18.52 4.88
CA LYS A 13 -7.32 -19.16 6.05
C LYS A 13 -6.37 -19.35 7.23
N HIS A 14 -5.15 -19.79 6.96
CA HIS A 14 -4.16 -20.11 8.00
C HIS A 14 -3.64 -18.90 8.79
N PHE A 15 -3.85 -17.66 8.29
CA PHE A 15 -3.50 -16.43 9.00
C PHE A 15 -4.65 -15.82 9.80
N LEU A 16 -5.91 -16.10 9.39
CA LEU A 16 -7.09 -15.42 9.92
C LEU A 16 -7.22 -15.53 11.44
N GLY A 17 -6.85 -16.68 12.01
CA GLY A 17 -6.99 -16.91 13.46
C GLY A 17 -6.22 -15.90 14.31
N GLU A 18 -4.94 -15.70 14.01
CA GLU A 18 -4.09 -14.76 14.76
C GLU A 18 -4.44 -13.30 14.43
N CYS A 19 -4.71 -12.98 13.18
CA CYS A 19 -5.15 -11.66 12.77
C CYS A 19 -6.42 -11.26 13.54
N PHE A 20 -7.45 -12.10 13.55
CA PHE A 20 -8.72 -11.80 14.22
C PHE A 20 -8.59 -11.76 15.75
N GLN A 21 -7.74 -12.63 16.32
CA GLN A 21 -7.47 -12.56 17.76
C GLN A 21 -6.79 -11.24 18.13
N SER A 22 -5.87 -10.75 17.32
CA SER A 22 -5.21 -9.46 17.57
C SER A 22 -6.16 -8.27 17.42
N LEU A 23 -7.17 -8.35 16.55
CA LEU A 23 -8.24 -7.37 16.46
C LEU A 23 -9.13 -7.37 17.70
N LYS A 24 -9.53 -8.54 18.21
CA LYS A 24 -10.35 -8.64 19.43
C LYS A 24 -9.66 -8.07 20.66
N ASN A 25 -8.34 -7.99 20.66
CA ASN A 25 -7.53 -7.43 21.74
C ASN A 25 -7.35 -5.91 21.67
N GLN A 26 -7.92 -5.24 20.65
CA GLN A 26 -7.81 -3.77 20.54
C GLN A 26 -8.71 -3.08 21.59
N ASN A 27 -8.25 -1.92 22.07
CA ASN A 27 -8.89 -1.13 23.13
C ASN A 27 -9.90 -0.08 22.61
N CYS A 28 -10.41 -0.21 21.39
CA CYS A 28 -11.37 0.71 20.78
C CYS A 28 -12.44 -0.05 20.00
N GLN A 29 -13.52 0.64 19.66
CA GLN A 29 -14.65 0.07 18.91
C GLN A 29 -14.48 0.33 17.41
N PHE A 30 -14.77 -0.67 16.59
CA PHE A 30 -14.75 -0.61 15.14
C PHE A 30 -15.63 -1.69 14.51
N GLU A 31 -16.03 -1.48 13.27
CA GLU A 31 -16.63 -2.50 12.42
C GLU A 31 -15.52 -3.26 11.67
N VAL A 32 -15.74 -4.56 11.41
CA VAL A 32 -14.85 -5.35 10.55
C VAL A 32 -15.61 -5.78 9.32
N ILE A 33 -15.05 -5.46 8.14
CA ILE A 33 -15.55 -5.93 6.84
C ILE A 33 -14.45 -6.75 6.19
N ILE A 34 -14.76 -8.01 5.91
CA ILE A 34 -13.84 -8.93 5.23
C ILE A 34 -14.33 -9.12 3.81
N ILE A 35 -13.43 -9.01 2.84
CA ILE A 35 -13.72 -9.28 1.43
C ILE A 35 -12.99 -10.55 1.04
N ASP A 36 -13.73 -11.65 0.93
CA ASP A 36 -13.18 -12.89 0.41
C ASP A 36 -13.18 -12.87 -1.11
N ASN A 37 -11.99 -12.83 -1.67
CA ASN A 37 -11.77 -12.63 -3.10
C ASN A 37 -11.74 -13.96 -3.87
N ALA A 38 -12.79 -14.77 -3.68
CA ALA A 38 -12.97 -16.13 -4.23
C ALA A 38 -11.92 -17.14 -3.73
N SER A 39 -11.70 -17.21 -2.42
CA SER A 39 -10.82 -18.22 -1.82
C SER A 39 -11.35 -19.66 -2.01
N ARG A 40 -10.40 -20.59 -2.15
CA ARG A 40 -10.68 -22.02 -2.31
C ARG A 40 -10.15 -22.88 -1.15
N ASP A 41 -9.61 -22.26 -0.12
CA ASP A 41 -9.00 -22.89 1.04
C ASP A 41 -9.96 -23.06 2.24
N GLY A 42 -11.24 -22.70 2.04
CA GLY A 42 -12.26 -22.71 3.10
C GLY A 42 -12.20 -21.51 4.04
N SER A 43 -11.60 -20.39 3.61
CA SER A 43 -11.57 -19.11 4.36
C SER A 43 -12.97 -18.61 4.65
N ALA A 44 -13.84 -18.52 3.64
CA ALA A 44 -15.20 -17.98 3.79
C ALA A 44 -16.04 -18.77 4.79
N ASP A 45 -15.97 -20.12 4.74
CA ASP A 45 -16.66 -20.98 5.69
C ASP A 45 -16.12 -20.81 7.12
N TYR A 46 -14.79 -20.69 7.25
CA TYR A 46 -14.16 -20.44 8.54
C TYR A 46 -14.65 -19.12 9.16
N ILE A 47 -14.69 -18.04 8.38
CA ILE A 47 -15.14 -16.72 8.83
C ILE A 47 -16.62 -16.82 9.25
N ARG A 48 -17.47 -17.35 8.40
CA ARG A 48 -18.92 -17.45 8.62
C ARG A 48 -19.26 -18.24 9.88
N LYS A 49 -18.51 -19.32 10.15
CA LYS A 49 -18.74 -20.21 11.29
C LYS A 49 -18.19 -19.65 12.60
N ASN A 50 -17.00 -19.04 12.60
CA ASN A 50 -16.27 -18.70 13.82
C ASN A 50 -16.30 -17.22 14.15
N HIS A 51 -16.67 -16.35 13.19
CA HIS A 51 -16.70 -14.89 13.31
C HIS A 51 -17.94 -14.28 12.66
N PRO A 52 -19.17 -14.71 13.06
CA PRO A 52 -20.43 -14.23 12.49
C PRO A 52 -20.67 -12.74 12.78
N GLU A 53 -19.93 -12.16 13.73
CA GLU A 53 -19.93 -10.73 14.06
C GLU A 53 -19.27 -9.87 12.98
N PHE A 54 -18.44 -10.45 12.10
CA PHE A 54 -17.79 -9.72 11.02
C PHE A 54 -18.65 -9.73 9.75
N LYS A 55 -18.71 -8.59 9.09
CA LYS A 55 -19.39 -8.50 7.79
C LYS A 55 -18.52 -9.15 6.71
N LEU A 56 -19.00 -10.21 6.09
CA LEU A 56 -18.32 -10.93 5.00
C LEU A 56 -18.96 -10.56 3.67
N ILE A 57 -18.11 -10.17 2.71
CA ILE A 57 -18.47 -9.98 1.29
C ILE A 57 -17.68 -11.04 0.51
N GLU A 58 -18.38 -11.84 -0.30
CA GLU A 58 -17.77 -12.92 -1.06
C GLU A 58 -17.82 -12.60 -2.56
N ASN A 59 -16.68 -12.60 -3.20
CA ASN A 59 -16.56 -12.49 -4.65
C ASN A 59 -16.58 -13.87 -5.31
N THR A 60 -17.06 -13.94 -6.55
CA THR A 60 -17.10 -15.17 -7.35
C THR A 60 -15.79 -15.44 -8.08
N GLU A 61 -14.92 -14.40 -8.21
CA GLU A 61 -13.59 -14.46 -8.81
C GLU A 61 -12.62 -13.52 -8.09
N ASN A 62 -11.32 -13.72 -8.28
CA ASN A 62 -10.30 -12.84 -7.72
C ASN A 62 -10.20 -11.55 -8.52
N LEU A 63 -10.78 -10.46 -8.02
CA LEU A 63 -10.81 -9.13 -8.64
C LEU A 63 -9.53 -8.30 -8.39
N GLY A 64 -8.55 -8.84 -7.64
CA GLY A 64 -7.37 -8.12 -7.21
C GLY A 64 -7.56 -7.35 -5.90
N PHE A 65 -6.45 -6.88 -5.34
CA PHE A 65 -6.42 -6.20 -4.04
C PHE A 65 -7.20 -4.87 -4.06
N PRO A 66 -6.99 -3.95 -5.03
CA PRO A 66 -7.70 -2.67 -5.07
C PRO A 66 -9.22 -2.82 -5.12
N ALA A 67 -9.72 -3.73 -5.96
CA ALA A 67 -11.17 -3.95 -6.11
C ALA A 67 -11.78 -4.48 -4.82
N ALA A 68 -11.15 -5.46 -4.16
CA ALA A 68 -11.60 -5.97 -2.88
C ALA A 68 -11.63 -4.87 -1.80
N VAL A 69 -10.57 -4.07 -1.70
CA VAL A 69 -10.51 -2.93 -0.77
C VAL A 69 -11.61 -1.91 -1.06
N ASN A 70 -11.80 -1.55 -2.33
CA ASN A 70 -12.83 -0.58 -2.74
C ASN A 70 -14.25 -1.05 -2.40
N GLN A 71 -14.53 -2.36 -2.52
CA GLN A 71 -15.81 -2.92 -2.07
C GLN A 71 -16.02 -2.71 -0.57
N GLY A 72 -14.97 -2.94 0.24
CA GLY A 72 -15.01 -2.70 1.68
C GLY A 72 -15.23 -1.23 2.02
N ILE A 73 -14.52 -0.30 1.35
CA ILE A 73 -14.70 1.15 1.53
C ILE A 73 -16.14 1.57 1.20
N LYS A 74 -16.69 1.10 0.07
CA LYS A 74 -18.06 1.40 -0.36
C LYS A 74 -19.11 0.82 0.59
N ALA A 75 -18.82 -0.32 1.23
CA ALA A 75 -19.71 -0.99 2.16
C ALA A 75 -19.68 -0.41 3.60
N SER A 76 -18.74 0.49 3.89
CA SER A 76 -18.55 1.20 5.13
C SER A 76 -19.17 2.60 5.08
N ASN A 77 -19.58 3.14 6.23
CA ASN A 77 -19.96 4.55 6.43
C ASN A 77 -19.04 5.27 7.44
N ALA A 78 -17.95 4.63 7.86
CA ALA A 78 -17.05 5.18 8.87
C ALA A 78 -16.22 6.36 8.34
N GLU A 79 -15.85 7.27 9.25
CA GLU A 79 -14.96 8.41 8.96
C GLU A 79 -13.52 7.96 8.66
N TYR A 80 -13.09 6.89 9.34
CA TYR A 80 -11.75 6.32 9.19
C TYR A 80 -11.83 4.89 8.66
N ILE A 81 -10.93 4.57 7.74
CA ILE A 81 -10.78 3.25 7.11
C ILE A 81 -9.41 2.69 7.46
N PHE A 82 -9.36 1.59 8.19
CA PHE A 82 -8.13 0.88 8.46
C PHE A 82 -8.00 -0.31 7.51
N LEU A 83 -7.07 -0.22 6.56
CA LEU A 83 -6.73 -1.34 5.70
C LEU A 83 -5.79 -2.26 6.46
N LEU A 84 -6.12 -3.55 6.51
CA LEU A 84 -5.37 -4.56 7.22
C LEU A 84 -5.28 -5.82 6.37
N ASN A 85 -4.06 -6.26 6.07
CA ASN A 85 -3.87 -7.57 5.47
C ASN A 85 -4.18 -8.69 6.45
N ASN A 86 -4.65 -9.82 5.93
CA ASN A 86 -5.01 -11.00 6.71
C ASN A 86 -3.80 -11.67 7.40
N ASP A 87 -2.56 -11.39 6.96
CA ASP A 87 -1.29 -11.90 7.49
C ASP A 87 -0.59 -10.89 8.43
N VAL A 88 -1.36 -10.01 9.05
CA VAL A 88 -0.87 -9.01 10.01
C VAL A 88 -1.50 -9.22 11.38
N CYS A 89 -0.67 -9.16 12.43
CA CYS A 89 -1.09 -9.17 13.83
C CYS A 89 -0.79 -7.81 14.48
N LEU A 90 -1.74 -7.30 15.26
CA LEU A 90 -1.65 -5.98 15.89
C LEU A 90 -1.25 -6.10 17.37
N GLU A 91 -0.49 -5.12 17.87
CA GLU A 91 -0.35 -4.84 19.31
C GLU A 91 -1.64 -4.18 19.86
N ALA A 92 -1.87 -4.30 21.16
CA ALA A 92 -3.15 -3.93 21.80
C ALA A 92 -3.60 -2.46 21.58
N GLU A 93 -2.67 -1.53 21.38
CA GLU A 93 -2.96 -0.09 21.23
C GLU A 93 -2.76 0.42 19.80
N THR A 94 -2.56 -0.49 18.84
CA THR A 94 -2.22 -0.11 17.46
C THR A 94 -3.26 0.83 16.85
N ILE A 95 -4.54 0.46 16.88
CA ILE A 95 -5.62 1.23 16.25
C ILE A 95 -5.80 2.58 16.96
N SER A 96 -5.78 2.61 18.29
CA SER A 96 -5.92 3.86 19.04
C SER A 96 -4.76 4.83 18.78
N ASN A 97 -3.53 4.32 18.61
CA ASN A 97 -2.37 5.14 18.27
C ASN A 97 -2.45 5.69 16.83
N LEU A 98 -2.90 4.89 15.86
CA LEU A 98 -3.17 5.38 14.50
C LEU A 98 -4.23 6.48 14.49
N LEU A 99 -5.33 6.30 15.25
CA LEU A 99 -6.39 7.31 15.38
C LEU A 99 -5.89 8.60 16.02
N LYS A 100 -5.05 8.51 17.05
CA LYS A 100 -4.40 9.69 17.65
C LYS A 100 -3.55 10.43 16.62
N CYS A 101 -2.71 9.70 15.88
CA CYS A 101 -1.81 10.28 14.88
C CYS A 101 -2.58 10.96 13.73
N ILE A 102 -3.60 10.32 13.15
CA ILE A 102 -4.34 10.91 12.01
C ILE A 102 -5.13 12.16 12.40
N LYS A 103 -5.55 12.27 13.67
CA LYS A 103 -6.30 13.41 14.19
C LYS A 103 -5.44 14.65 14.49
N THR A 104 -4.11 14.55 14.43
CA THR A 104 -3.20 15.69 14.72
C THR A 104 -3.21 16.77 13.66
N ASP A 105 -3.55 16.44 12.40
CA ASP A 105 -3.64 17.39 11.27
C ASP A 105 -4.71 16.88 10.29
N GLU A 106 -5.65 17.74 9.92
CA GLU A 106 -6.72 17.40 8.97
C GLU A 106 -6.20 17.11 7.55
N ASN A 107 -4.99 17.55 7.23
CA ASN A 107 -4.33 17.28 5.95
C ASN A 107 -3.62 15.92 5.92
N ILE A 108 -3.60 15.16 7.02
CA ILE A 108 -3.12 13.78 7.01
C ILE A 108 -4.22 12.91 6.41
N TYR A 109 -3.95 12.35 5.22
CA TYR A 109 -4.88 11.44 4.57
C TYR A 109 -4.68 9.99 4.99
N ALA A 110 -3.43 9.61 5.32
CA ALA A 110 -3.10 8.26 5.75
C ALA A 110 -1.98 8.24 6.79
N VAL A 111 -2.06 7.25 7.69
CA VAL A 111 -1.03 6.94 8.70
C VAL A 111 -0.63 5.48 8.56
N SER A 112 0.66 5.22 8.36
CA SER A 112 1.23 3.87 8.31
C SER A 112 1.69 3.44 9.68
N SER A 113 1.42 2.19 10.04
CA SER A 113 1.91 1.57 11.26
C SER A 113 3.41 1.22 11.17
N LYS A 114 4.04 0.97 12.33
CA LYS A 114 5.35 0.38 12.46
C LYS A 114 5.24 -1.12 12.21
N MET A 115 5.63 -1.56 11.01
CA MET A 115 5.58 -2.97 10.65
C MET A 115 6.89 -3.66 11.00
N ILE A 116 6.81 -4.67 11.84
CA ILE A 116 7.92 -5.54 12.26
C ILE A 116 7.73 -6.90 11.59
N GLN A 117 8.82 -7.56 11.21
CA GLN A 117 8.74 -8.91 10.62
C GLN A 117 8.21 -9.90 11.67
N TYR A 118 7.18 -10.67 11.30
CA TYR A 118 6.53 -11.61 12.23
C TYR A 118 7.50 -12.69 12.75
N HIS A 119 8.28 -13.29 11.84
CA HIS A 119 9.20 -14.38 12.16
C HIS A 119 10.55 -13.93 12.74
N ASP A 120 10.90 -12.64 12.60
CA ASP A 120 12.12 -12.07 13.17
C ASP A 120 11.82 -10.66 13.69
N ARG A 121 11.33 -10.60 14.93
CA ARG A 121 10.92 -9.35 15.59
C ARG A 121 12.06 -8.39 15.88
N THR A 122 13.29 -8.78 15.61
CA THR A 122 14.47 -7.90 15.67
C THR A 122 14.63 -7.06 14.40
N LYS A 123 13.78 -7.28 13.39
CA LYS A 123 13.85 -6.63 12.09
C LYS A 123 12.55 -5.93 11.70
N MET A 124 12.72 -4.71 11.20
CA MET A 124 11.65 -3.97 10.55
C MET A 124 11.23 -4.65 9.25
N ASP A 125 9.93 -4.68 8.98
CA ASP A 125 9.41 -4.91 7.64
C ASP A 125 9.21 -3.60 6.90
N ASP A 126 8.55 -2.62 7.54
CA ASP A 126 8.33 -1.30 6.93
C ASP A 126 8.11 -0.21 7.99
N ALA A 127 8.68 0.97 7.74
CA ALA A 127 8.42 2.22 8.46
C ALA A 127 7.88 3.31 7.51
N GLY A 128 7.09 2.92 6.52
CA GLY A 128 6.58 3.78 5.45
C GLY A 128 7.46 3.75 4.20
N ASP A 129 6.81 3.94 3.07
CA ASP A 129 7.45 3.88 1.76
C ASP A 129 7.97 5.23 1.30
N GLU A 130 9.12 5.23 0.65
CA GLU A 130 9.65 6.36 -0.12
C GLU A 130 9.59 6.04 -1.62
N TYR A 131 9.13 7.00 -2.43
CA TYR A 131 9.13 6.90 -3.89
C TYR A 131 10.22 7.78 -4.49
N THR A 132 10.92 7.28 -5.52
CA THR A 132 12.12 7.90 -6.09
C THR A 132 11.88 8.40 -7.51
N ILE A 133 12.78 9.25 -8.02
CA ILE A 133 12.76 9.74 -9.41
C ILE A 133 12.98 8.58 -10.42
N LEU A 134 13.58 7.47 -9.98
CA LEU A 134 13.80 6.26 -10.77
C LEU A 134 12.53 5.39 -10.91
N GLY A 135 11.40 5.82 -10.35
CA GLY A 135 10.15 5.05 -10.31
C GLY A 135 10.20 3.88 -9.32
N TRP A 136 11.09 3.92 -8.31
CA TRP A 136 11.22 2.86 -7.33
C TRP A 136 10.58 3.23 -6.01
N THR A 137 9.87 2.26 -5.43
CA THR A 137 9.43 2.31 -4.04
C THR A 137 10.48 1.66 -3.15
N LYS A 138 10.81 2.29 -2.04
CA LYS A 138 11.72 1.78 -1.01
C LYS A 138 11.01 1.71 0.31
N ARG A 139 10.88 0.51 0.86
CA ARG A 139 10.46 0.31 2.24
C ARG A 139 11.55 0.81 3.20
N VAL A 140 11.20 1.78 4.04
CA VAL A 140 12.16 2.33 5.00
C VAL A 140 12.34 1.37 6.15
N GLY A 141 13.58 1.12 6.50
CA GLY A 141 13.93 0.28 7.64
C GLY A 141 13.95 -1.21 7.37
N TYR A 142 13.58 -1.69 6.20
CA TYR A 142 13.52 -3.13 5.92
C TYR A 142 14.80 -3.87 6.34
N GLY A 143 14.65 -4.88 7.20
CA GLY A 143 15.74 -5.70 7.73
C GLY A 143 16.64 -5.03 8.76
N LYS A 144 16.34 -3.77 9.18
CA LYS A 144 17.08 -3.04 10.23
C LYS A 144 16.37 -3.18 11.58
N SER A 145 17.10 -2.86 12.69
CA SER A 145 16.52 -2.91 14.06
C SER A 145 15.36 -1.93 14.22
N PRO A 146 14.21 -2.37 14.79
CA PRO A 146 13.05 -1.52 15.07
C PRO A 146 13.32 -0.35 16.01
N GLU A 147 14.33 -0.45 16.87
CA GLU A 147 14.73 0.58 17.84
C GLU A 147 15.19 1.89 17.18
N LYS A 148 15.60 1.83 15.91
CA LYS A 148 16.02 3.00 15.12
C LYS A 148 14.85 3.79 14.52
N TYR A 149 13.63 3.27 14.61
CA TYR A 149 12.41 3.83 13.96
C TYR A 149 11.36 4.17 15.02
N THR A 150 11.71 5.10 15.91
CA THR A 150 10.89 5.51 17.06
C THR A 150 10.33 6.93 16.91
N VAL A 151 10.65 7.62 15.82
CA VAL A 151 10.23 9.01 15.61
C VAL A 151 9.19 9.08 14.52
N GLU A 152 8.06 9.73 14.83
CA GLU A 152 7.03 10.08 13.86
C GLU A 152 7.61 10.94 12.74
N ARG A 153 7.22 10.68 11.49
CA ARG A 153 7.72 11.42 10.33
C ARG A 153 6.76 11.39 9.16
N GLU A 154 6.88 12.38 8.29
CA GLU A 154 6.24 12.34 6.99
C GLU A 154 6.91 11.31 6.08
N ILE A 155 6.10 10.51 5.38
CA ILE A 155 6.50 9.46 4.43
C ILE A 155 5.86 9.73 3.08
N PHE A 156 6.39 9.15 1.99
CA PHE A 156 5.78 9.35 0.67
C PHE A 156 4.48 8.58 0.53
N SER A 157 4.47 7.32 0.92
CA SER A 157 3.32 6.43 0.81
C SER A 157 3.14 5.60 2.09
N ALA A 158 1.88 5.35 2.44
CA ALA A 158 1.48 4.43 3.49
C ALA A 158 1.22 3.06 2.87
N CYS A 159 1.92 2.03 3.34
CA CYS A 159 1.73 0.66 2.87
C CYS A 159 0.34 0.14 3.28
N ALA A 160 -0.46 -0.26 2.30
CA ALA A 160 -1.84 -0.69 2.52
C ALA A 160 -1.99 -1.97 3.35
N ALA A 161 -0.88 -2.63 3.71
CA ALA A 161 -0.92 -3.83 4.56
C ALA A 161 -1.40 -3.54 5.99
N ALA A 162 -1.09 -2.35 6.56
CA ALA A 162 -1.60 -1.92 7.87
C ALA A 162 -1.56 -0.38 7.97
N SER A 163 -2.53 0.30 7.37
CA SER A 163 -2.58 1.76 7.34
C SER A 163 -3.99 2.29 7.52
N LEU A 164 -4.10 3.39 8.26
CA LEU A 164 -5.35 4.11 8.54
C LEU A 164 -5.52 5.27 7.56
N TYR A 165 -6.70 5.41 6.99
CA TYR A 165 -7.04 6.43 6.00
C TYR A 165 -8.21 7.29 6.45
N ARG A 166 -8.18 8.58 6.11
CA ARG A 166 -9.31 9.50 6.28
C ARG A 166 -10.23 9.41 5.07
N ARG A 167 -11.45 8.90 5.28
CA ARG A 167 -12.43 8.66 4.21
C ARG A 167 -12.77 9.91 3.42
N SER A 168 -13.00 11.04 4.08
CA SER A 168 -13.34 12.30 3.41
C SER A 168 -12.30 12.77 2.40
N ILE A 169 -11.03 12.35 2.57
CA ILE A 169 -9.97 12.62 1.59
C ILE A 169 -10.00 11.57 0.47
N LEU A 170 -10.21 10.28 0.79
CA LEU A 170 -10.39 9.24 -0.23
C LEU A 170 -11.54 9.56 -1.19
N ASP A 171 -12.67 10.08 -0.65
CA ASP A 171 -13.82 10.48 -1.46
C ASP A 171 -13.49 11.63 -2.43
N LYS A 172 -12.53 12.49 -2.08
CA LYS A 172 -12.10 13.62 -2.93
C LYS A 172 -11.08 13.21 -3.99
N ILE A 173 -10.12 12.34 -3.64
CA ILE A 173 -9.01 11.97 -4.53
C ILE A 173 -9.28 10.68 -5.32
N GLY A 174 -10.39 10.00 -5.03
CA GLY A 174 -10.74 8.67 -5.53
C GLY A 174 -10.05 7.55 -4.74
N TYR A 175 -10.63 6.36 -4.82
CA TYR A 175 -10.15 5.15 -4.14
C TYR A 175 -8.96 4.53 -4.86
N LEU A 176 -8.60 3.29 -4.54
CA LEU A 176 -7.53 2.58 -5.24
C LEU A 176 -7.92 2.30 -6.70
N ASP A 177 -6.96 2.39 -7.61
CA ASP A 177 -7.22 2.12 -9.03
C ASP A 177 -7.19 0.59 -9.27
N GLU A 178 -8.32 0.05 -9.67
CA GLU A 178 -8.53 -1.39 -9.84
C GLU A 178 -7.70 -1.99 -11.00
N ASN A 179 -7.24 -1.15 -11.95
CA ASN A 179 -6.35 -1.57 -13.03
C ASN A 179 -4.99 -2.06 -12.54
N PHE A 180 -4.58 -1.69 -11.32
CA PHE A 180 -3.32 -2.17 -10.73
C PHE A 180 -3.37 -3.65 -10.38
N PHE A 181 -4.51 -4.19 -10.06
CA PHE A 181 -4.75 -5.55 -9.59
C PHE A 181 -4.03 -5.89 -8.27
N ALA A 182 -2.73 -5.63 -8.17
CA ALA A 182 -1.91 -5.71 -6.96
C ALA A 182 -0.58 -5.01 -7.18
N TYR A 183 0.02 -4.46 -6.12
CA TYR A 183 1.28 -3.73 -6.02
C TYR A 183 1.27 -2.32 -6.63
N LEU A 184 1.78 -1.36 -5.88
CA LEU A 184 1.91 0.07 -6.21
C LEU A 184 0.58 0.86 -6.30
N GLU A 185 -0.58 0.25 -6.02
CA GLU A 185 -1.87 0.93 -5.90
C GLU A 185 -1.87 1.92 -4.73
N ASP A 186 -1.17 1.60 -3.64
CA ASP A 186 -0.96 2.46 -2.47
C ASP A 186 -0.03 3.65 -2.79
N VAL A 187 0.99 3.42 -3.61
CA VAL A 187 1.88 4.48 -4.11
C VAL A 187 1.13 5.43 -5.04
N ASP A 188 0.28 4.89 -5.94
CA ASP A 188 -0.60 5.68 -6.80
C ASP A 188 -1.54 6.56 -5.96
N LEU A 189 -2.23 5.96 -4.98
CA LEU A 189 -3.14 6.67 -4.09
C LEU A 189 -2.42 7.79 -3.33
N SER A 190 -1.23 7.50 -2.81
CA SER A 190 -0.40 8.45 -2.08
C SER A 190 0.11 9.59 -2.98
N TYR A 191 0.43 9.29 -4.24
CA TYR A 191 0.83 10.31 -5.21
C TYR A 191 -0.34 11.25 -5.50
N ARG A 192 -1.57 10.72 -5.72
CA ARG A 192 -2.78 11.53 -5.89
C ARG A 192 -3.06 12.41 -4.69
N ALA A 193 -2.95 11.86 -3.48
CA ALA A 193 -3.11 12.64 -2.25
C ALA A 193 -2.13 13.81 -2.19
N ARG A 194 -0.85 13.59 -2.51
CA ARG A 194 0.17 14.63 -2.55
C ARG A 194 -0.07 15.70 -3.62
N ILE A 195 -0.61 15.33 -4.79
CA ILE A 195 -1.05 16.31 -5.81
C ILE A 195 -2.08 17.27 -5.22
N HIS A 196 -2.94 16.80 -4.33
CA HIS A 196 -3.95 17.62 -3.64
C HIS A 196 -3.44 18.30 -2.35
N GLY A 197 -2.14 18.14 -2.00
CA GLY A 197 -1.53 18.75 -0.83
C GLY A 197 -1.68 17.98 0.48
N TYR A 198 -2.23 16.77 0.44
CA TYR A 198 -2.36 15.90 1.60
C TYR A 198 -1.05 15.17 1.93
N LYS A 199 -0.94 14.69 3.16
CA LYS A 199 0.28 14.08 3.72
C LYS A 199 0.04 12.65 4.18
N CYS A 200 1.10 11.84 4.16
CA CYS A 200 1.18 10.55 4.85
C CYS A 200 2.10 10.67 6.06
N ARG A 201 1.76 9.97 7.14
CA ARG A 201 2.57 9.88 8.35
C ARG A 201 2.92 8.44 8.69
N TYR A 202 4.07 8.26 9.28
CA TYR A 202 4.49 7.04 9.97
C TYR A 202 4.28 7.22 11.46
N CYS A 203 3.58 6.26 12.09
CA CYS A 203 3.29 6.25 13.52
C CYS A 203 4.10 5.12 14.19
N PRO A 204 5.19 5.43 14.92
CA PRO A 204 6.04 4.43 15.55
C PRO A 204 5.39 3.69 16.74
N GLU A 205 4.38 4.29 17.38
CA GLU A 205 3.62 3.71 18.49
C GLU A 205 2.56 2.70 18.03
N ALA A 206 2.19 2.73 16.75
CA ALA A 206 1.23 1.79 16.17
C ALA A 206 1.97 0.56 15.61
N VAL A 207 2.24 -0.42 16.48
CA VAL A 207 3.07 -1.58 16.13
C VAL A 207 2.24 -2.73 15.59
N VAL A 208 2.70 -3.32 14.48
CA VAL A 208 2.13 -4.53 13.91
C VAL A 208 3.23 -5.53 13.51
N TYR A 209 2.88 -6.81 13.48
CA TYR A 209 3.74 -7.91 13.03
C TYR A 209 3.21 -8.45 11.72
N HIS A 210 4.01 -8.39 10.67
CA HIS A 210 3.64 -8.77 9.31
C HIS A 210 4.39 -10.02 8.87
N VAL A 211 3.66 -11.06 8.46
CA VAL A 211 4.25 -12.31 7.98
C VAL A 211 4.93 -12.09 6.63
N GLY A 212 4.29 -11.33 5.77
CA GLY A 212 4.82 -10.84 4.49
C GLY A 212 5.05 -11.91 3.42
N SER A 213 4.71 -11.56 2.19
CA SER A 213 4.98 -12.37 0.98
C SER A 213 4.39 -13.77 0.94
N GLN A 214 3.56 -14.17 1.89
CA GLN A 214 3.01 -15.54 1.94
C GLN A 214 1.89 -15.74 0.92
N THR A 215 0.97 -14.79 0.78
CA THR A 215 -0.15 -14.87 -0.19
C THR A 215 0.35 -14.98 -1.64
N SER A 216 1.52 -14.41 -1.93
CA SER A 216 2.14 -14.41 -3.27
C SER A 216 3.34 -15.38 -3.38
N GLY A 217 3.57 -16.24 -2.37
CA GLY A 217 4.61 -17.28 -2.36
C GLY A 217 5.99 -16.74 -1.97
N SER A 218 6.94 -16.68 -2.89
CA SER A 218 8.33 -16.26 -2.61
C SER A 218 8.50 -14.74 -2.69
N LYS A 219 9.64 -14.23 -2.17
CA LYS A 219 10.05 -12.82 -2.28
C LYS A 219 10.08 -12.34 -3.75
N TYR A 220 10.52 -13.20 -4.68
CA TYR A 220 10.51 -12.98 -6.12
C TYR A 220 9.82 -14.15 -6.80
N ASN A 221 8.82 -13.87 -7.63
CA ASN A 221 8.14 -14.84 -8.49
C ASN A 221 7.64 -14.12 -9.74
N GLU A 222 7.16 -14.88 -10.73
CA GLU A 222 6.71 -14.36 -12.02
C GLU A 222 5.59 -13.36 -11.89
N PHE A 223 4.58 -13.68 -11.08
CA PHE A 223 3.42 -12.83 -10.86
C PHE A 223 3.80 -11.45 -10.29
N LYS A 224 4.59 -11.44 -9.19
CA LYS A 224 5.08 -10.19 -8.59
C LYS A 224 5.93 -9.38 -9.54
N THR A 225 6.87 -10.05 -10.23
CA THR A 225 7.82 -9.40 -11.12
C THR A 225 7.07 -8.73 -12.28
N ARG A 226 6.15 -9.45 -12.92
CA ARG A 226 5.35 -8.94 -14.05
C ARG A 226 4.47 -7.77 -13.64
N LEU A 227 3.64 -7.93 -12.58
CA LEU A 227 2.75 -6.87 -12.13
C LEU A 227 3.49 -5.63 -11.63
N SER A 228 4.56 -5.82 -10.83
CA SER A 228 5.35 -4.69 -10.37
C SER A 228 6.03 -3.94 -11.52
N ALA A 229 6.49 -4.64 -12.57
CA ALA A 229 7.06 -4.02 -13.76
C ALA A 229 6.00 -3.21 -14.52
N ARG A 230 4.82 -3.79 -14.76
CA ARG A 230 3.67 -3.14 -15.39
C ARG A 230 3.27 -1.87 -14.63
N ASN A 231 3.05 -2.00 -13.34
CA ASN A 231 2.55 -0.93 -12.49
C ASN A 231 3.59 0.18 -12.25
N ASN A 232 4.89 -0.14 -12.36
CA ASN A 232 5.94 0.89 -12.40
C ASN A 232 5.83 1.84 -13.60
N VAL A 233 5.19 1.41 -14.70
CA VAL A 233 4.87 2.29 -15.83
C VAL A 233 3.61 3.10 -15.53
N TYR A 234 2.62 2.49 -14.88
CA TYR A 234 1.34 3.13 -14.58
C TYR A 234 1.48 4.32 -13.64
N VAL A 235 2.21 4.17 -12.52
CA VAL A 235 2.34 5.24 -11.51
C VAL A 235 2.82 6.57 -12.10
N PRO A 236 3.98 6.66 -12.79
CA PRO A 236 4.43 7.93 -13.37
C PRO A 236 3.53 8.40 -14.53
N TYR A 237 3.05 7.50 -15.38
CA TYR A 237 2.15 7.88 -16.47
C TYR A 237 0.87 8.52 -15.96
N LYS A 238 0.24 7.93 -14.94
CA LYS A 238 -1.02 8.40 -14.36
C LYS A 238 -0.86 9.74 -13.65
N ASN A 239 0.18 9.87 -12.84
CA ASN A 239 0.26 10.93 -11.84
C ASN A 239 1.14 12.11 -12.24
N MET A 240 2.15 11.91 -13.09
CA MET A 240 3.02 13.01 -13.53
C MET A 240 2.39 13.76 -14.68
N PRO A 241 2.21 15.11 -14.60
CA PRO A 241 1.86 15.91 -15.76
C PRO A 241 2.97 15.83 -16.81
N TRP A 242 2.64 16.09 -18.09
CA TRP A 242 3.57 15.93 -19.19
C TRP A 242 4.95 16.60 -18.98
N PRO A 243 5.05 17.84 -18.47
CA PRO A 243 6.36 18.46 -18.24
C PRO A 243 7.19 17.68 -17.19
N GLN A 244 6.55 17.20 -16.11
CA GLN A 244 7.23 16.41 -15.08
C GLN A 244 7.65 15.04 -15.62
N LEU A 245 6.81 14.40 -16.44
CA LEU A 245 7.13 13.12 -17.05
C LEU A 245 8.33 13.25 -18.01
N LEU A 246 8.36 14.30 -18.84
CA LEU A 246 9.50 14.59 -19.74
C LEU A 246 10.78 14.88 -18.97
N LEU A 247 10.69 15.65 -17.88
CA LEU A 247 11.85 15.93 -17.01
C LEU A 247 12.44 14.64 -16.41
N ASN A 248 11.59 13.68 -16.08
CA ASN A 248 11.98 12.47 -15.37
C ASN A 248 12.24 11.26 -16.29
N ILE A 249 11.99 11.37 -17.60
CA ILE A 249 12.00 10.20 -18.51
C ILE A 249 13.35 9.47 -18.52
N VAL A 250 14.47 10.21 -18.51
CA VAL A 250 15.81 9.62 -18.50
C VAL A 250 16.05 8.83 -17.21
N PHE A 251 15.64 9.38 -16.07
CA PHE A 251 15.76 8.71 -14.77
C PHE A 251 14.87 7.47 -14.68
N LEU A 252 13.63 7.55 -15.18
CA LEU A 252 12.72 6.41 -15.22
C LEU A 252 13.27 5.29 -16.10
N CYS A 253 13.76 5.62 -17.30
CA CYS A 253 14.39 4.64 -18.19
C CYS A 253 15.63 4.00 -17.53
N THR A 254 16.48 4.80 -16.87
CA THR A 254 17.62 4.29 -16.09
C THR A 254 17.15 3.35 -14.97
N GLY A 255 16.10 3.72 -14.26
CA GLY A 255 15.50 2.88 -13.21
C GLY A 255 14.97 1.56 -13.73
N TYR A 256 14.27 1.56 -14.87
CA TYR A 256 13.79 0.33 -15.52
C TYR A 256 14.96 -0.55 -15.99
N PHE A 257 16.00 0.04 -16.57
CA PHE A 257 17.17 -0.69 -17.03
C PHE A 257 17.95 -1.36 -15.87
N ILE A 258 18.15 -0.65 -14.76
CA ILE A 258 18.83 -1.22 -13.58
C ILE A 258 17.98 -2.37 -13.00
N LYS A 259 16.66 -2.21 -12.88
CA LYS A 259 15.77 -3.30 -12.44
C LYS A 259 15.78 -4.48 -13.42
N TYR A 260 15.86 -4.22 -14.73
CA TYR A 260 15.98 -5.28 -15.72
C TYR A 260 17.25 -6.13 -15.47
N ILE A 261 18.41 -5.49 -15.30
CA ILE A 261 19.67 -6.21 -15.00
C ILE A 261 19.54 -7.01 -13.68
N PHE A 262 18.91 -6.40 -12.65
CA PHE A 262 18.67 -7.07 -11.38
C PHE A 262 17.84 -8.34 -11.56
N PHE A 263 16.71 -8.24 -12.26
CA PHE A 263 15.81 -9.37 -12.48
C PHE A 263 16.39 -10.40 -13.45
N TRP A 264 17.16 -9.96 -14.43
CA TRP A 264 17.90 -10.85 -15.33
C TRP A 264 18.85 -11.75 -14.55
N ARG A 265 19.63 -11.18 -13.62
CA ARG A 265 20.52 -11.95 -12.73
C ARG A 265 19.76 -12.91 -11.80
N LYS A 266 18.48 -12.71 -11.58
CA LYS A 266 17.60 -13.56 -10.77
C LYS A 266 16.81 -14.57 -11.59
N GLY A 267 16.99 -14.62 -12.91
CA GLY A 267 16.25 -15.51 -13.80
C GLY A 267 14.86 -15.00 -14.22
N TYR A 268 14.50 -13.76 -13.88
CA TYR A 268 13.18 -13.15 -14.18
C TYR A 268 13.26 -12.01 -15.21
N GLY A 269 14.35 -11.88 -15.98
CA GLY A 269 14.55 -10.77 -16.92
C GLY A 269 13.46 -10.67 -17.99
N GLU A 270 13.14 -11.77 -18.65
CA GLU A 270 12.08 -11.84 -19.68
C GLU A 270 10.72 -11.45 -19.13
N ILE A 271 10.39 -11.92 -17.92
CA ILE A 271 9.14 -11.63 -17.23
C ILE A 271 9.04 -10.15 -16.89
N TYR A 272 10.14 -9.54 -16.43
CA TYR A 272 10.21 -8.12 -16.14
C TYR A 272 10.00 -7.28 -17.41
N LEU A 273 10.64 -7.64 -18.53
CA LEU A 273 10.45 -6.97 -19.82
C LEU A 273 9.03 -7.12 -20.33
N ALA A 274 8.44 -8.33 -20.20
CA ALA A 274 7.05 -8.57 -20.56
C ALA A 274 6.10 -7.66 -19.75
N GLY A 275 6.32 -7.51 -18.44
CA GLY A 275 5.55 -6.60 -17.61
C GLY A 275 5.71 -5.13 -18.00
N LEU A 276 6.94 -4.65 -18.31
CA LEU A 276 7.14 -3.30 -18.82
C LEU A 276 6.40 -3.08 -20.16
N LYS A 277 6.53 -4.02 -21.10
CA LYS A 277 5.83 -3.97 -22.40
C LYS A 277 4.31 -3.91 -22.22
N GLU A 278 3.76 -4.74 -21.33
CA GLU A 278 2.35 -4.71 -20.97
C GLU A 278 1.97 -3.33 -20.43
N GLY A 279 2.72 -2.77 -19.47
CA GLY A 279 2.48 -1.44 -18.92
C GLY A 279 2.49 -0.33 -19.97
N PHE A 280 3.45 -0.36 -20.90
CA PHE A 280 3.49 0.63 -21.98
C PHE A 280 2.33 0.49 -22.96
N ASN A 281 1.87 -0.72 -23.24
CA ASN A 281 0.76 -0.96 -24.18
C ASN A 281 -0.60 -0.57 -23.57
N SER A 282 -0.85 -0.99 -22.34
CA SER A 282 -2.13 -0.78 -21.64
C SER A 282 -2.24 0.54 -20.86
N ARG A 283 -1.16 1.35 -20.79
CA ARG A 283 -1.19 2.62 -20.03
C ARG A 283 -2.33 3.56 -20.41
N LYS A 284 -2.83 3.49 -21.65
CA LYS A 284 -3.94 4.32 -22.13
C LYS A 284 -5.29 3.95 -21.51
N GLU A 285 -5.38 2.76 -20.93
CA GLU A 285 -6.56 2.27 -20.19
C GLU A 285 -6.62 2.87 -18.77
N ILE A 286 -5.50 3.47 -18.32
CA ILE A 286 -5.40 4.12 -17.00
C ILE A 286 -5.82 5.58 -17.13
N ASP A 287 -6.79 5.99 -16.33
CA ASP A 287 -7.24 7.37 -16.24
C ASP A 287 -6.13 8.26 -15.67
N LYS A 288 -5.57 9.12 -16.52
CA LYS A 288 -4.52 10.06 -16.12
C LYS A 288 -5.10 11.15 -15.23
N VAL A 289 -4.40 11.45 -14.12
CA VAL A 289 -4.77 12.58 -13.27
C VAL A 289 -4.71 13.87 -14.08
N ALA A 290 -5.84 14.58 -14.14
CA ALA A 290 -5.92 15.86 -14.84
C ALA A 290 -5.00 16.91 -14.20
N TYR A 291 -4.18 17.56 -15.01
CA TYR A 291 -3.33 18.66 -14.52
C TYR A 291 -4.19 19.83 -14.05
N ASN A 292 -3.94 20.28 -12.82
CA ASN A 292 -4.55 21.49 -12.26
C ASN A 292 -3.46 22.51 -11.91
N PRO A 293 -3.41 23.69 -12.56
CA PRO A 293 -2.42 24.73 -12.26
C PRO A 293 -2.42 25.19 -10.80
N LYS A 294 -3.55 25.12 -10.11
CA LYS A 294 -3.65 25.42 -8.67
C LYS A 294 -2.77 24.52 -7.81
N ASN A 295 -2.43 23.33 -8.30
CA ASN A 295 -1.59 22.35 -7.62
C ASN A 295 -0.10 22.45 -8.01
N LEU A 296 0.32 23.49 -8.72
CA LEU A 296 1.71 23.63 -9.19
C LEU A 296 2.74 23.51 -8.06
N ARG A 297 2.48 24.14 -6.92
CA ARG A 297 3.36 24.05 -5.73
C ARG A 297 3.52 22.60 -5.26
N ASN A 298 2.45 21.81 -5.30
CA ASN A 298 2.45 20.42 -4.88
C ASN A 298 3.26 19.56 -5.88
N TYR A 299 3.13 19.77 -7.19
CA TYR A 299 3.95 19.09 -8.19
C TYR A 299 5.45 19.39 -8.02
N LEU A 300 5.82 20.66 -7.74
CA LEU A 300 7.20 21.04 -7.45
C LEU A 300 7.72 20.39 -6.16
N SER A 301 6.90 20.38 -5.11
CA SER A 301 7.21 19.70 -3.84
C SER A 301 7.42 18.20 -4.06
N ILE A 302 6.53 17.54 -4.81
CA ILE A 302 6.67 16.12 -5.16
C ILE A 302 7.99 15.90 -5.91
N GLN A 303 8.30 16.73 -6.92
CA GLN A 303 9.56 16.59 -7.67
C GLN A 303 10.78 16.67 -6.75
N TRP A 304 10.79 17.62 -5.81
CA TRP A 304 11.86 17.74 -4.83
C TRP A 304 11.94 16.50 -3.91
N ILE A 305 10.80 15.97 -3.46
CA ILE A 305 10.74 14.76 -2.64
C ILE A 305 11.32 13.56 -3.41
N LEU A 306 10.96 13.40 -4.68
CA LEU A 306 11.50 12.31 -5.52
C LEU A 306 13.02 12.38 -5.65
N ILE A 307 13.57 13.57 -5.88
CA ILE A 307 15.03 13.80 -5.96
C ILE A 307 15.68 13.47 -4.61
N ARG A 308 15.19 14.06 -3.52
CA ARG A 308 15.70 13.84 -2.17
C ARG A 308 15.69 12.36 -1.78
N ASN A 309 14.60 11.66 -2.07
CA ASN A 309 14.48 10.24 -1.76
C ASN A 309 15.46 9.40 -2.59
N THR A 310 15.75 9.79 -3.83
CA THR A 310 16.77 9.12 -4.66
C THR A 310 18.16 9.32 -4.09
N LEU A 311 18.51 10.54 -3.70
CA LEU A 311 19.81 10.81 -3.04
C LEU A 311 19.97 9.98 -1.76
N LYS A 312 18.93 9.96 -0.90
CA LYS A 312 18.94 9.09 0.28
C LYS A 312 19.11 7.61 -0.07
N PHE A 313 18.52 7.15 -1.18
CA PHE A 313 18.66 5.76 -1.63
C PHE A 313 20.10 5.41 -2.00
N LEU A 314 20.85 6.34 -2.62
CA LEU A 314 22.22 6.13 -3.07
C LEU A 314 23.24 6.16 -1.91
N PHE A 315 22.93 6.84 -0.79
CA PHE A 315 23.83 7.05 0.34
C PHE A 315 23.48 6.25 1.61
N TYR A 316 22.43 5.41 1.57
CA TYR A 316 21.98 4.52 2.65
C TYR A 316 21.80 3.09 2.17
#